data_769ee55ccd5c3894fbeafca168f507e0
#
_entry.id   769ee55ccd5c3894fbeafca168f507e0
#
_cell.length_a   1.000
_cell.length_b   1.000
_cell.length_c   1.000
_cell.angle_alpha   90.00
_cell.angle_beta   90.00
_cell.angle_gamma   90.00
#
_symmetry.space_group_name_H-M   'P 1'
#
loop_
_entity.id
_entity.type
_entity.pdbx_description
1 polymer ?
#
loop_
_entity_poly.entity_id
_entity_poly.type
_entity_poly.pdbx_seq_one_letter_code
_entity_poly.pdbx_strand_id
1 'polypeptide(L)'
;MKKLLMIIPLVILLCFTFSCQQGEEVAEKARPVVDIEADISAIKEMLNQYAVAGNTGDFDLWISLWADDGVQMPPDTPVRIGKEQIREAMKPAFDQMTLDIAITSIEDVKVYGDLGLTRCNYTLDMTPKAGGETIHAMRDGKALTLYERQSDGSWKIVYDCFNSNAPPKQE
;
A
#
# COMPACT_ATOMS: atom_id res chain seq x y z
N MET A 1 48.82 -2.65 61.40
CA MET A 1 47.91 -1.66 60.77
C MET A 1 48.08 -1.55 59.26
N LYS A 2 49.20 -1.97 58.60
CA LYS A 2 49.41 -1.87 57.13
C LYS A 2 48.68 -2.96 56.32
N LYS A 3 48.24 -4.07 56.91
CA LYS A 3 47.54 -5.16 56.17
C LYS A 3 46.03 -4.94 56.00
N LEU A 4 45.45 -4.05 56.78
CA LEU A 4 44.00 -3.76 56.70
C LEU A 4 43.65 -2.76 55.60
N LEU A 5 44.62 -1.91 55.19
CA LEU A 5 44.42 -0.90 54.16
C LEU A 5 44.46 -1.47 52.71
N MET A 6 44.98 -2.70 52.51
CA MET A 6 45.10 -3.34 51.20
C MET A 6 43.85 -4.18 50.81
N ILE A 7 42.98 -4.48 51.76
CA ILE A 7 41.80 -5.29 51.50
C ILE A 7 40.62 -4.46 50.98
N ILE A 8 40.54 -3.17 51.42
CA ILE A 8 39.43 -2.28 51.03
C ILE A 8 39.38 -1.98 49.53
N PRO A 9 40.50 -1.70 48.84
CA PRO A 9 40.43 -1.47 47.37
C PRO A 9 40.12 -2.73 46.57
N LEU A 10 40.41 -3.92 47.09
CA LEU A 10 40.12 -5.18 46.39
C LEU A 10 38.61 -5.51 46.48
N VAL A 11 37.93 -5.20 47.56
CA VAL A 11 36.50 -5.42 47.75
C VAL A 11 35.70 -4.41 46.87
N ILE A 12 36.19 -3.18 46.75
CA ILE A 12 35.55 -2.16 45.88
C ILE A 12 35.70 -2.55 44.39
N LEU A 13 36.79 -3.17 43.99
CA LEU A 13 36.98 -3.62 42.61
C LEU A 13 36.07 -4.78 42.23
N LEU A 14 35.73 -5.64 43.22
CA LEU A 14 34.80 -6.76 42.96
C LEU A 14 33.31 -6.34 42.86
N CYS A 15 32.95 -5.19 43.41
CA CYS A 15 31.57 -4.68 43.35
C CYS A 15 31.23 -4.04 41.97
N PHE A 16 32.23 -3.68 41.15
CA PHE A 16 31.96 -3.10 39.81
C PHE A 16 31.79 -4.11 38.72
N THR A 17 32.00 -5.40 38.93
CA THR A 17 31.87 -6.43 37.89
C THR A 17 30.50 -7.10 37.86
N PHE A 18 29.59 -6.77 38.79
CA PHE A 18 28.24 -7.38 38.83
C PHE A 18 27.11 -6.45 38.36
N SER A 19 27.43 -5.25 37.85
CA SER A 19 26.40 -4.26 37.48
C SER A 19 26.16 -4.14 35.99
N CYS A 20 26.42 -5.18 35.19
CA CYS A 20 26.08 -5.16 33.75
C CYS A 20 25.65 -6.54 33.28
N GLN A 21 24.50 -7.02 33.73
CA GLN A 21 23.77 -8.11 33.04
C GLN A 21 22.33 -8.21 33.57
N GLN A 22 21.59 -7.11 33.49
CA GLN A 22 20.17 -7.21 33.23
C GLN A 22 19.97 -6.63 31.84
N GLY A 23 20.34 -7.43 30.83
CA GLY A 23 19.74 -7.30 29.53
C GLY A 23 18.26 -7.64 29.75
N GLU A 24 17.38 -6.65 29.66
CA GLU A 24 15.98 -6.93 29.36
C GLU A 24 16.01 -7.83 28.12
N GLU A 25 15.64 -9.11 28.29
CA GLU A 25 15.15 -9.92 27.20
C GLU A 25 13.95 -9.14 26.64
N VAL A 26 14.20 -8.29 25.69
CA VAL A 26 13.16 -7.82 24.78
C VAL A 26 12.67 -9.11 24.13
N ALA A 27 11.57 -9.63 24.64
CA ALA A 27 10.90 -10.76 24.06
C ALA A 27 10.69 -10.37 22.59
N GLU A 28 11.50 -10.94 21.70
CA GLU A 28 11.32 -10.79 20.28
C GLU A 28 9.92 -11.32 19.99
N LYS A 29 8.99 -10.37 19.83
CA LYS A 29 7.61 -10.67 19.50
C LYS A 29 7.71 -11.53 18.24
N ALA A 30 7.43 -12.82 18.34
CA ALA A 30 7.52 -13.75 17.22
C ALA A 30 6.79 -13.07 16.06
N ARG A 31 7.54 -12.72 15.01
CA ARG A 31 6.93 -12.19 13.80
C ARG A 31 5.95 -13.24 13.33
N PRO A 32 4.70 -12.88 13.04
CA PRO A 32 3.75 -13.83 12.49
C PRO A 32 4.41 -14.51 11.30
N VAL A 33 4.20 -15.81 11.19
CA VAL A 33 4.69 -16.60 10.03
C VAL A 33 4.09 -15.92 8.80
N VAL A 34 4.94 -15.27 8.01
CA VAL A 34 4.51 -14.56 6.80
C VAL A 34 4.17 -15.64 5.77
N ASP A 35 2.89 -15.82 5.52
CA ASP A 35 2.42 -16.67 4.42
C ASP A 35 2.40 -15.81 3.14
N ILE A 36 3.50 -15.85 2.40
CA ILE A 36 3.68 -15.05 1.18
C ILE A 36 2.62 -15.41 0.13
N GLU A 37 2.17 -16.65 0.04
CA GLU A 37 1.14 -17.07 -0.93
C GLU A 37 -0.23 -16.49 -0.56
N ALA A 38 -0.58 -16.50 0.72
CA ALA A 38 -1.80 -15.86 1.21
C ALA A 38 -1.75 -14.34 0.97
N ASP A 39 -0.61 -13.71 1.18
CA ASP A 39 -0.42 -12.28 0.93
C ASP A 39 -0.55 -11.91 -0.54
N ILE A 40 0.08 -12.68 -1.42
CA ILE A 40 -0.05 -12.53 -2.88
C ILE A 40 -1.53 -12.67 -3.29
N SER A 41 -2.24 -13.63 -2.72
CA SER A 41 -3.67 -13.83 -2.99
C SER A 41 -4.51 -12.65 -2.51
N ALA A 42 -4.23 -12.13 -1.32
CA ALA A 42 -4.92 -10.96 -0.76
C ALA A 42 -4.69 -9.70 -1.62
N ILE A 43 -3.47 -9.47 -2.09
CA ILE A 43 -3.15 -8.33 -2.96
C ILE A 43 -3.81 -8.47 -4.33
N LYS A 44 -3.87 -9.67 -4.91
CA LYS A 44 -4.63 -9.90 -6.15
C LYS A 44 -6.12 -9.62 -5.96
N GLU A 45 -6.66 -10.01 -4.82
CA GLU A 45 -8.05 -9.72 -4.48
C GLU A 45 -8.30 -8.23 -4.31
N MET A 46 -7.36 -7.47 -3.71
CA MET A 46 -7.43 -6.00 -3.65
C MET A 46 -7.54 -5.38 -5.05
N LEU A 47 -6.71 -5.83 -6.00
CA LEU A 47 -6.75 -5.37 -7.39
C LEU A 47 -8.08 -5.73 -8.06
N ASN A 48 -8.60 -6.93 -7.81
CA ASN A 48 -9.92 -7.35 -8.30
C ASN A 48 -11.03 -6.47 -7.71
N GLN A 49 -11.03 -6.23 -6.40
CA GLN A 49 -12.01 -5.37 -5.73
C GLN A 49 -11.98 -3.94 -6.25
N TYR A 50 -10.81 -3.41 -6.58
CA TYR A 50 -10.68 -2.09 -7.20
C TYR A 50 -11.46 -2.01 -8.51
N ALA A 51 -11.29 -3.00 -9.40
CA ALA A 51 -12.00 -3.04 -10.66
C ALA A 51 -13.51 -3.30 -10.44
N VAL A 52 -13.88 -4.24 -9.57
CA VAL A 52 -15.28 -4.54 -9.25
C VAL A 52 -16.01 -3.33 -8.70
N ALA A 53 -15.41 -2.64 -7.72
CA ALA A 53 -16.01 -1.44 -7.12
C ALA A 53 -16.19 -0.31 -8.15
N GLY A 54 -15.21 -0.11 -9.04
CA GLY A 54 -15.34 0.83 -10.16
C GLY A 54 -16.50 0.45 -11.09
N ASN A 55 -16.55 -0.79 -11.52
CA ASN A 55 -17.54 -1.28 -12.50
C ASN A 55 -18.96 -1.34 -11.95
N THR A 56 -19.13 -1.58 -10.65
CA THR A 56 -20.43 -1.56 -9.98
C THR A 56 -20.85 -0.18 -9.50
N GLY A 57 -19.95 0.80 -9.53
CA GLY A 57 -20.17 2.14 -9.01
C GLY A 57 -20.19 2.20 -7.49
N ASP A 58 -19.64 1.18 -6.80
CA ASP A 58 -19.53 1.15 -5.35
C ASP A 58 -18.35 2.02 -4.89
N PHE A 59 -18.62 3.31 -4.78
CA PHE A 59 -17.61 4.30 -4.38
C PHE A 59 -17.12 4.07 -2.95
N ASP A 60 -17.97 3.63 -2.04
CA ASP A 60 -17.60 3.41 -0.64
C ASP A 60 -16.63 2.23 -0.53
N LEU A 61 -16.88 1.14 -1.26
CA LEU A 61 -15.92 0.06 -1.37
C LEU A 61 -14.61 0.54 -1.99
N TRP A 62 -14.67 1.24 -3.13
CA TRP A 62 -13.49 1.71 -3.85
C TRP A 62 -12.58 2.58 -2.98
N ILE A 63 -13.13 3.57 -2.29
CA ILE A 63 -12.35 4.46 -1.42
C ILE A 63 -11.88 3.76 -0.14
N SER A 64 -12.56 2.70 0.30
CA SER A 64 -12.14 1.90 1.46
C SER A 64 -10.85 1.13 1.22
N LEU A 65 -10.49 0.86 -0.04
CA LEU A 65 -9.26 0.17 -0.40
C LEU A 65 -7.99 1.03 -0.17
N TRP A 66 -8.15 2.34 -0.02
CA TRP A 66 -7.05 3.28 0.16
C TRP A 66 -6.67 3.46 1.63
N ALA A 67 -5.37 3.58 1.88
CA ALA A 67 -4.84 4.08 3.15
C ALA A 67 -5.19 5.57 3.34
N ASP A 68 -5.21 6.04 4.58
CA ASP A 68 -5.59 7.43 4.87
C ASP A 68 -4.59 8.44 4.30
N ASP A 69 -3.31 8.06 4.21
CA ASP A 69 -2.21 8.81 3.62
C ASP A 69 -1.88 8.39 2.17
N GLY A 70 -2.76 7.62 1.53
CA GLY A 70 -2.58 7.11 0.17
C GLY A 70 -2.28 8.20 -0.85
N VAL A 71 -1.46 7.88 -1.85
CA VAL A 71 -1.03 8.81 -2.91
C VAL A 71 -1.45 8.27 -4.27
N GLN A 72 -2.23 9.04 -5.01
CA GLN A 72 -2.62 8.72 -6.38
C GLN A 72 -1.90 9.63 -7.36
N MET A 73 -1.24 9.04 -8.35
CA MET A 73 -0.45 9.73 -9.38
C MET A 73 -1.04 9.46 -10.78
N PRO A 74 -2.14 10.14 -11.14
CA PRO A 74 -2.73 10.01 -12.47
C PRO A 74 -1.89 10.73 -13.53
N PRO A 75 -2.01 10.34 -14.82
CA PRO A 75 -1.36 11.05 -15.90
C PRO A 75 -1.93 12.46 -16.08
N ASP A 76 -1.08 13.40 -16.48
CA ASP A 76 -1.43 14.75 -16.90
C ASP A 76 -2.25 15.60 -15.90
N THR A 77 -2.26 15.17 -14.64
CA THR A 77 -2.94 15.87 -13.55
C THR A 77 -2.07 15.91 -12.29
N PRO A 78 -2.28 16.89 -11.38
CA PRO A 78 -1.55 16.94 -10.11
C PRO A 78 -1.72 15.65 -9.29
N VAL A 79 -0.69 15.31 -8.53
CA VAL A 79 -0.74 14.24 -7.55
C VAL A 79 -1.82 14.54 -6.48
N ARG A 80 -2.50 13.50 -6.03
CA ARG A 80 -3.50 13.54 -4.95
C ARG A 80 -2.90 12.87 -3.73
N ILE A 81 -2.80 13.62 -2.64
CA ILE A 81 -2.15 13.16 -1.41
C ILE A 81 -3.18 13.07 -0.30
N GLY A 82 -3.34 11.88 0.24
CA GLY A 82 -4.32 11.54 1.25
C GLY A 82 -5.68 11.15 0.68
N LYS A 83 -6.33 10.25 1.39
CA LYS A 83 -7.61 9.63 1.01
C LYS A 83 -8.71 10.65 0.72
N GLU A 84 -8.73 11.80 1.42
CA GLU A 84 -9.74 12.83 1.19
C GLU A 84 -9.57 13.53 -0.16
N GLN A 85 -8.34 13.87 -0.57
CA GLN A 85 -8.13 14.43 -1.91
C GLN A 85 -8.47 13.44 -3.02
N ILE A 86 -8.16 12.14 -2.81
CA ILE A 86 -8.55 11.07 -3.73
C ILE A 86 -10.07 10.96 -3.81
N ARG A 87 -10.75 11.01 -2.65
CA ARG A 87 -12.22 10.98 -2.54
C ARG A 87 -12.86 12.14 -3.32
N GLU A 88 -12.42 13.35 -3.05
CA GLU A 88 -12.94 14.56 -3.71
C GLU A 88 -12.75 14.53 -5.23
N ALA A 89 -11.59 14.08 -5.68
CA ALA A 89 -11.25 14.01 -7.10
C ALA A 89 -12.00 12.91 -7.86
N MET A 90 -12.27 11.77 -7.22
CA MET A 90 -12.88 10.62 -7.88
C MET A 90 -14.40 10.56 -7.75
N LYS A 91 -14.97 11.16 -6.70
CA LYS A 91 -16.42 11.15 -6.48
C LYS A 91 -17.23 11.61 -7.70
N PRO A 92 -16.88 12.70 -8.41
CA PRO A 92 -17.62 13.12 -9.61
C PRO A 92 -17.61 12.08 -10.72
N ALA A 93 -16.51 11.33 -10.91
CA ALA A 93 -16.45 10.28 -11.91
C ALA A 93 -17.43 9.14 -11.55
N PHE A 94 -17.45 8.70 -10.30
CA PHE A 94 -18.40 7.70 -9.83
C PHE A 94 -19.87 8.16 -9.90
N ASP A 95 -20.13 9.43 -9.64
CA ASP A 95 -21.50 9.96 -9.68
C ASP A 95 -22.06 10.11 -11.10
N GLN A 96 -21.21 10.52 -12.04
CA GLN A 96 -21.64 10.93 -13.37
C GLN A 96 -21.38 9.90 -14.46
N MET A 97 -20.47 8.95 -14.22
CA MET A 97 -20.02 7.99 -15.21
C MET A 97 -20.27 6.55 -14.76
N THR A 98 -20.59 5.69 -15.69
CA THR A 98 -20.42 4.24 -15.55
C THR A 98 -18.99 3.94 -15.99
N LEU A 99 -18.24 3.29 -15.12
CA LEU A 99 -16.87 2.88 -15.38
C LEU A 99 -16.85 1.43 -15.84
N ASP A 100 -15.98 1.11 -16.81
CA ASP A 100 -15.66 -0.25 -17.21
C ASP A 100 -14.13 -0.39 -17.17
N ILE A 101 -13.67 -1.01 -16.08
CA ILE A 101 -12.26 -1.25 -15.79
C ILE A 101 -12.00 -2.74 -16.04
N ALA A 102 -11.12 -3.06 -16.99
CA ALA A 102 -10.68 -4.42 -17.20
C ALA A 102 -9.18 -4.54 -16.95
N ILE A 103 -8.79 -5.38 -15.99
CA ILE A 103 -7.40 -5.77 -15.78
C ILE A 103 -7.06 -6.80 -16.86
N THR A 104 -6.28 -6.39 -17.85
CA THR A 104 -5.98 -7.23 -19.04
C THR A 104 -4.84 -8.20 -18.77
N SER A 105 -3.90 -7.85 -17.91
CA SER A 105 -2.86 -8.75 -17.43
C SER A 105 -2.30 -8.29 -16.08
N ILE A 106 -1.86 -9.25 -15.25
CA ILE A 106 -1.07 -9.00 -14.04
C ILE A 106 0.33 -9.52 -14.31
N GLU A 107 1.29 -8.61 -14.44
CA GLU A 107 2.66 -8.91 -14.82
C GLU A 107 3.53 -9.29 -13.60
N ASP A 108 3.32 -8.58 -12.48
CA ASP A 108 4.01 -8.84 -11.22
C ASP A 108 3.06 -8.71 -10.04
N VAL A 109 3.21 -9.61 -9.07
CA VAL A 109 2.76 -9.45 -7.70
C VAL A 109 3.91 -9.83 -6.79
N LYS A 110 4.37 -8.91 -5.95
CA LYS A 110 5.51 -9.14 -5.06
C LYS A 110 5.17 -8.67 -3.65
N VAL A 111 5.70 -9.36 -2.66
CA VAL A 111 5.53 -9.04 -1.23
C VAL A 111 6.89 -8.99 -0.57
N TYR A 112 7.12 -7.94 0.22
CA TYR A 112 8.34 -7.68 0.96
C TYR A 112 7.98 -7.27 2.40
N GLY A 113 7.73 -8.24 3.27
CA GLY A 113 7.24 -7.99 4.62
C GLY A 113 5.82 -7.39 4.60
N ASP A 114 5.68 -6.18 5.10
CA ASP A 114 4.39 -5.47 5.15
C ASP A 114 4.14 -4.59 3.92
N LEU A 115 5.00 -4.66 2.91
CA LEU A 115 4.81 -3.97 1.63
C LEU A 115 4.56 -4.97 0.52
N GLY A 116 3.61 -4.65 -0.34
CA GLY A 116 3.30 -5.41 -1.53
C GLY A 116 3.21 -4.49 -2.75
N LEU A 117 3.35 -5.07 -3.94
CA LEU A 117 3.15 -4.34 -5.17
C LEU A 117 2.47 -5.19 -6.23
N THR A 118 1.72 -4.52 -7.11
CA THR A 118 1.27 -5.08 -8.39
C THR A 118 1.77 -4.23 -9.54
N ARG A 119 2.10 -4.88 -10.64
CA ARG A 119 2.25 -4.25 -11.96
C ARG A 119 1.28 -4.92 -12.91
N CYS A 120 0.38 -4.15 -13.49
CA CYS A 120 -0.66 -4.67 -14.36
C CYS A 120 -0.88 -3.78 -15.59
N ASN A 121 -1.51 -4.37 -16.61
CA ASN A 121 -2.10 -3.64 -17.73
C ASN A 121 -3.62 -3.63 -17.59
N TYR A 122 -4.25 -2.56 -18.07
CA TYR A 122 -5.69 -2.38 -17.92
C TYR A 122 -6.27 -1.53 -19.05
N THR A 123 -7.59 -1.61 -19.20
CA THR A 123 -8.38 -0.65 -19.98
C THR A 123 -9.39 0.06 -19.09
N LEU A 124 -9.78 1.27 -19.46
CA LEU A 124 -10.84 2.03 -18.79
C LEU A 124 -11.71 2.72 -19.84
N ASP A 125 -12.96 2.34 -19.86
CA ASP A 125 -14.03 3.03 -20.56
C ASP A 125 -14.93 3.77 -19.58
N MET A 126 -15.43 4.92 -19.98
CA MET A 126 -16.29 5.78 -19.16
C MET A 126 -17.51 6.19 -19.99
N THR A 127 -18.71 5.81 -19.54
CA THR A 127 -19.95 6.17 -20.20
C THR A 127 -20.76 7.11 -19.33
N PRO A 128 -21.16 8.32 -19.84
CA PRO A 128 -21.97 9.24 -19.06
C PRO A 128 -23.32 8.64 -18.67
N LYS A 129 -23.68 8.66 -17.38
CA LYS A 129 -24.98 8.17 -16.89
C LYS A 129 -26.18 8.95 -17.41
N ALA A 130 -25.94 10.22 -17.79
CA ALA A 130 -26.94 11.08 -18.41
C ALA A 130 -27.19 10.74 -19.90
N GLY A 131 -26.49 9.76 -20.45
CA GLY A 131 -26.47 9.41 -21.88
C GLY A 131 -25.37 10.14 -22.64
N GLY A 132 -24.92 9.55 -23.75
CA GLY A 132 -23.84 10.03 -24.56
C GLY A 132 -22.91 8.92 -25.03
N GLU A 133 -21.86 9.27 -25.75
CA GLU A 133 -20.89 8.31 -26.25
C GLU A 133 -19.91 7.87 -25.15
N THR A 134 -19.49 6.62 -25.23
CA THR A 134 -18.44 6.09 -24.34
C THR A 134 -17.10 6.74 -24.65
N ILE A 135 -16.45 7.22 -23.62
CA ILE A 135 -15.10 7.77 -23.65
C ILE A 135 -14.13 6.62 -23.35
N HIS A 136 -13.27 6.29 -24.31
CA HIS A 136 -12.18 5.35 -24.09
C HIS A 136 -11.03 6.06 -23.37
N ALA A 137 -11.15 6.19 -22.05
CA ALA A 137 -10.22 6.96 -21.25
C ALA A 137 -8.82 6.33 -21.21
N MET A 138 -8.74 4.99 -21.23
CA MET A 138 -7.47 4.27 -21.30
C MET A 138 -7.66 2.99 -22.14
N ARG A 139 -7.06 2.96 -23.34
CA ARG A 139 -7.14 1.79 -24.23
C ARG A 139 -6.03 0.76 -24.00
N ASP A 140 -4.90 1.22 -23.51
CA ASP A 140 -3.71 0.43 -23.21
C ASP A 140 -3.00 1.10 -22.04
N GLY A 141 -3.50 0.82 -20.84
CA GLY A 141 -3.01 1.36 -19.59
C GLY A 141 -2.03 0.43 -18.91
N LYS A 142 -1.14 1.01 -18.12
CA LYS A 142 -0.26 0.32 -17.18
C LYS A 142 -0.33 0.99 -15.83
N ALA A 143 -0.25 0.18 -14.77
CA ALA A 143 -0.24 0.66 -13.41
C ALA A 143 0.83 -0.06 -12.58
N LEU A 144 1.40 0.70 -11.65
CA LEU A 144 2.20 0.21 -10.54
C LEU A 144 1.54 0.66 -9.26
N THR A 145 1.02 -0.29 -8.50
CA THR A 145 0.32 -0.02 -7.24
C THR A 145 1.10 -0.63 -6.10
N LEU A 146 1.35 0.15 -5.03
CA LEU A 146 1.93 -0.33 -3.78
C LEU A 146 0.84 -0.45 -2.73
N TYR A 147 0.97 -1.50 -1.93
CA TYR A 147 0.08 -1.83 -0.83
C TYR A 147 0.87 -1.93 0.46
N GLU A 148 0.25 -1.55 1.56
CA GLU A 148 0.80 -1.72 2.90
C GLU A 148 -0.16 -2.54 3.76
N ARG A 149 0.40 -3.48 4.54
CA ARG A 149 -0.34 -4.27 5.51
C ARG A 149 -0.63 -3.42 6.72
N GLN A 150 -1.87 -3.34 7.09
CA GLN A 150 -2.34 -2.62 8.26
C GLN A 150 -2.16 -3.47 9.53
N SER A 151 -2.29 -2.84 10.69
CA SER A 151 -2.15 -3.52 11.99
C SER A 151 -3.19 -4.61 12.26
N ASP A 152 -4.32 -4.57 11.56
CA ASP A 152 -5.38 -5.59 11.59
C ASP A 152 -5.14 -6.74 10.59
N GLY A 153 -4.05 -6.68 9.81
CA GLY A 153 -3.68 -7.64 8.79
C GLY A 153 -4.27 -7.38 7.41
N SER A 154 -5.16 -6.39 7.26
CA SER A 154 -5.70 -6.01 5.94
C SER A 154 -4.65 -5.26 5.11
N TRP A 155 -4.79 -5.30 3.79
CA TRP A 155 -3.95 -4.53 2.89
C TRP A 155 -4.66 -3.25 2.46
N LYS A 156 -3.90 -2.15 2.26
CA LYS A 156 -4.41 -0.88 1.73
C LYS A 156 -3.49 -0.35 0.64
N ILE A 157 -4.06 0.36 -0.34
CA ILE A 157 -3.31 1.07 -1.37
C ILE A 157 -2.65 2.30 -0.74
N VAL A 158 -1.32 2.36 -0.82
CA VAL A 158 -0.53 3.52 -0.35
C VAL A 158 0.00 4.35 -1.51
N TYR A 159 0.32 3.75 -2.65
CA TYR A 159 0.69 4.46 -3.88
C TYR A 159 0.04 3.81 -5.09
N ASP A 160 -0.51 4.61 -5.98
CA ASP A 160 -1.04 4.17 -7.26
C ASP A 160 -0.58 5.13 -8.37
N CYS A 161 0.28 4.62 -9.24
CA CYS A 161 0.80 5.35 -10.39
C CYS A 161 0.34 4.65 -11.67
N PHE A 162 -0.35 5.36 -12.53
CA PHE A 162 -0.84 4.80 -13.77
C PHE A 162 -0.71 5.77 -14.94
N ASN A 163 -0.52 5.22 -16.13
CA ASN A 163 -0.48 5.99 -17.37
C ASN A 163 -0.70 5.08 -18.59
N SER A 164 -0.59 5.63 -19.80
CA SER A 164 -0.73 4.90 -21.05
C SER A 164 0.58 4.25 -21.50
N ASN A 165 0.50 3.08 -22.15
CA ASN A 165 1.56 2.51 -22.97
C ASN A 165 1.62 3.14 -24.37
N ALA A 166 0.49 3.72 -24.82
CA ALA A 166 0.44 4.39 -26.11
C ALA A 166 1.32 5.66 -26.11
N PRO A 167 1.97 5.99 -27.23
CA PRO A 167 2.69 7.26 -27.35
C PRO A 167 1.71 8.43 -27.21
N PRO A 168 2.20 9.61 -26.76
CA PRO A 168 1.39 10.83 -26.71
C PRO A 168 0.76 11.09 -28.08
N LYS A 169 -0.50 11.57 -28.10
CA LYS A 169 -1.11 12.04 -29.34
C LYS A 169 -0.26 13.20 -29.87
N GLN A 170 0.22 13.08 -31.10
CA GLN A 170 0.85 14.21 -31.80
C GLN A 170 -0.26 15.20 -32.13
N GLU A 171 -0.12 16.45 -31.65
CA GLU A 171 -0.98 17.57 -32.03
C GLU A 171 -0.76 17.99 -33.48
#